data_afaf6f138d66b1fa3d3c0196c3994130
#
_entry.id   afaf6f138d66b1fa3d3c0196c3994130
#
_cell.length_a   1.000
_cell.length_b   1.000
_cell.length_c   1.000
_cell.angle_alpha   90.00
_cell.angle_beta   90.00
_cell.angle_gamma   90.00
#
_symmetry.space_group_name_H-M   'P 1'
#
loop_
_entity.id
_entity.type
_entity.pdbx_description
1 polymer ?
#
loop_
_entity_poly.entity_id
_entity_poly.type
_entity_poly.pdbx_seq_one_letter_code
_entity_poly.pdbx_strand_id
1 'polypeptide(L)'
;MLRVVVLVSGGGTNLQAIIDAIAAGKVTNAQIVGVISNNKTVKSLERARNAGIPAVCVSPKDYESREVFNDALLAKVKEFTPDLIVLAGFLVKIPETMVHEYSNRIINIHPSLIPSFCGVGYYGLHVHEKALERGVKVTGATVHFVNEGMDEGPIIAQKAVAVEDDDTPEILQRRVMEQAEWLLLPQAVDDIANGRICVVDGKVKHNK
;
A
#
# COMPACT_ATOMS: atom_id res chain seq x y z
N MET A 1 13.57 6.26 14.66
CA MET A 1 13.45 5.42 13.44
C MET A 1 11.99 5.01 13.33
N LEU A 2 11.34 5.34 12.22
CA LEU A 2 9.91 5.08 11.94
C LEU A 2 9.66 3.56 11.91
N ARG A 3 8.73 3.09 12.71
CA ARG A 3 8.33 1.68 12.78
C ARG A 3 7.20 1.41 11.80
N VAL A 4 7.46 0.62 10.77
CA VAL A 4 6.53 0.36 9.68
C VAL A 4 5.96 -1.05 9.77
N VAL A 5 4.63 -1.19 9.75
CA VAL A 5 3.95 -2.46 9.51
C VAL A 5 3.39 -2.46 8.10
N VAL A 6 3.61 -3.54 7.36
CA VAL A 6 3.12 -3.68 5.98
C VAL A 6 2.02 -4.74 5.93
N LEU A 7 0.84 -4.36 5.42
CA LEU A 7 -0.28 -5.26 5.18
C LEU A 7 -0.30 -5.69 3.71
N VAL A 8 -0.45 -7.00 3.47
CA VAL A 8 -0.34 -7.62 2.14
C VAL A 8 -1.39 -8.71 1.92
N SER A 9 -1.73 -9.02 0.65
CA SER A 9 -2.67 -10.12 0.33
C SER A 9 -2.10 -11.13 -0.66
N GLY A 10 -1.00 -10.84 -1.35
CA GLY A 10 -0.55 -11.63 -2.49
C GLY A 10 0.97 -11.70 -2.68
N GLY A 11 1.44 -11.41 -3.88
CA GLY A 11 2.83 -11.58 -4.32
C GLY A 11 3.87 -10.75 -3.56
N GLY A 12 3.48 -9.56 -3.04
CA GLY A 12 4.32 -8.71 -2.21
C GLY A 12 5.44 -7.98 -2.97
N THR A 13 5.23 -7.63 -4.23
CA THR A 13 6.22 -6.89 -5.02
C THR A 13 6.47 -5.48 -4.47
N ASN A 14 5.43 -4.81 -4.01
CA ASN A 14 5.53 -3.52 -3.32
C ASN A 14 6.22 -3.62 -1.96
N LEU A 15 5.97 -4.70 -1.19
CA LEU A 15 6.73 -5.00 0.01
C LEU A 15 8.21 -5.18 -0.30
N GLN A 16 8.54 -5.95 -1.36
CA GLN A 16 9.93 -6.15 -1.78
C GLN A 16 10.60 -4.83 -2.15
N ALA A 17 9.89 -3.95 -2.85
CA ALA A 17 10.43 -2.63 -3.23
C ALA A 17 10.81 -1.79 -2.00
N ILE A 18 10.02 -1.84 -0.92
CA ILE A 18 10.38 -1.16 0.35
C ILE A 18 11.59 -1.83 1.00
N ILE A 19 11.62 -3.16 1.08
CA ILE A 19 12.75 -3.92 1.65
C ILE A 19 14.05 -3.56 0.93
N ASP A 20 14.04 -3.62 -0.40
CA ASP A 20 15.21 -3.33 -1.24
C ASP A 20 15.66 -1.87 -1.10
N ALA A 21 14.72 -0.93 -1.01
CA ALA A 21 15.02 0.49 -0.84
C ALA A 21 15.64 0.78 0.53
N ILE A 22 15.20 0.12 1.59
CA ILE A 22 15.82 0.22 2.92
C ILE A 22 17.24 -0.36 2.87
N ALA A 23 17.42 -1.55 2.31
CA ALA A 23 18.72 -2.20 2.20
C ALA A 23 19.72 -1.38 1.35
N ALA A 24 19.24 -0.68 0.33
CA ALA A 24 20.02 0.19 -0.52
C ALA A 24 20.27 1.60 0.09
N GLY A 25 19.76 1.89 1.28
CA GLY A 25 19.87 3.22 1.91
C GLY A 25 19.09 4.32 1.21
N LYS A 26 18.14 3.97 0.33
CA LYS A 26 17.23 4.93 -0.33
C LYS A 26 16.07 5.33 0.59
N VAL A 27 15.65 4.44 1.46
CA VAL A 27 14.73 4.72 2.55
C VAL A 27 15.53 4.78 3.84
N THR A 28 15.52 5.94 4.47
CA THR A 28 16.27 6.23 5.69
C THR A 28 15.32 6.40 6.88
N ASN A 29 15.84 6.25 8.09
CA ASN A 29 15.07 6.43 9.33
C ASN A 29 13.77 5.62 9.43
N ALA A 30 13.63 4.53 8.66
CA ALA A 30 12.51 3.61 8.70
C ALA A 30 12.96 2.16 8.87
N GLN A 31 12.13 1.36 9.54
CA GLN A 31 12.32 -0.07 9.72
C GLN A 31 10.98 -0.79 9.60
N ILE A 32 10.93 -1.86 8.79
CA ILE A 32 9.76 -2.75 8.78
C ILE A 32 9.83 -3.64 10.02
N VAL A 33 8.88 -3.46 10.93
CA VAL A 33 8.83 -4.21 12.19
C VAL A 33 7.90 -5.42 12.14
N GLY A 34 7.05 -5.50 11.12
CA GLY A 34 6.15 -6.63 10.89
C GLY A 34 5.47 -6.59 9.54
N VAL A 35 5.14 -7.77 9.05
CA VAL A 35 4.31 -7.97 7.85
C VAL A 35 3.12 -8.82 8.22
N ILE A 36 1.92 -8.36 7.90
CA ILE A 36 0.67 -9.08 8.17
C ILE A 36 -0.03 -9.38 6.84
N SER A 37 -0.39 -10.63 6.63
CA SER A 37 -1.19 -11.04 5.48
C SER A 37 -2.56 -11.56 5.92
N ASN A 38 -3.58 -11.30 5.12
CA ASN A 38 -4.89 -11.92 5.29
C ASN A 38 -4.98 -13.32 4.65
N ASN A 39 -3.89 -13.82 4.06
CA ASN A 39 -3.82 -15.11 3.40
C ASN A 39 -2.56 -15.88 3.84
N LYS A 40 -2.74 -17.17 4.17
CA LYS A 40 -1.69 -18.01 4.77
C LYS A 40 -0.56 -18.37 3.80
N THR A 41 -0.89 -18.56 2.51
CA THR A 41 0.01 -19.13 1.51
C THR A 41 0.36 -18.12 0.42
N VAL A 42 1.04 -17.03 0.80
CA VAL A 42 1.42 -15.96 -0.12
C VAL A 42 2.92 -15.68 -0.11
N LYS A 43 3.44 -15.34 -1.28
CA LYS A 43 4.87 -15.03 -1.46
C LYS A 43 5.34 -13.84 -0.62
N SER A 44 4.44 -12.91 -0.29
CA SER A 44 4.79 -11.77 0.56
C SER A 44 5.27 -12.17 1.95
N LEU A 45 4.67 -13.20 2.58
CA LEU A 45 5.15 -13.72 3.87
C LEU A 45 6.52 -14.39 3.76
N GLU A 46 6.80 -15.08 2.66
CA GLU A 46 8.11 -15.66 2.37
C GLU A 46 9.17 -14.57 2.18
N ARG A 47 8.87 -13.52 1.41
CA ARG A 47 9.76 -12.35 1.22
C ARG A 47 10.14 -11.71 2.56
N ALA A 48 9.15 -11.50 3.44
CA ALA A 48 9.39 -10.92 4.76
C ALA A 48 10.32 -11.81 5.59
N ARG A 49 10.06 -13.14 5.65
CA ARG A 49 10.91 -14.09 6.39
C ARG A 49 12.33 -14.13 5.84
N ASN A 50 12.50 -14.13 4.50
CA ASN A 50 13.82 -14.12 3.87
C ASN A 50 14.61 -12.85 4.18
N ALA A 51 13.92 -11.74 4.46
CA ALA A 51 14.50 -10.48 4.91
C ALA A 51 14.67 -10.37 6.44
N GLY A 52 14.38 -11.45 7.19
CA GLY A 52 14.47 -11.47 8.67
C GLY A 52 13.35 -10.64 9.35
N ILE A 53 12.26 -10.34 8.65
CA ILE A 53 11.15 -9.53 9.18
C ILE A 53 10.08 -10.47 9.74
N PRO A 54 9.56 -10.22 10.96
CA PRO A 54 8.42 -10.96 11.50
C PRO A 54 7.22 -10.95 10.54
N ALA A 55 6.70 -12.13 10.20
CA ALA A 55 5.66 -12.30 9.21
C ALA A 55 4.54 -13.21 9.75
N VAL A 56 3.34 -12.66 9.86
CA VAL A 56 2.17 -13.35 10.44
C VAL A 56 0.97 -13.32 9.50
N CYS A 57 0.04 -14.23 9.70
CA CYS A 57 -1.24 -14.24 9.00
C CYS A 57 -2.37 -13.99 9.98
N VAL A 58 -3.27 -13.08 9.60
CA VAL A 58 -4.57 -12.84 10.24
C VAL A 58 -5.61 -12.99 9.14
N SER A 59 -6.20 -14.18 9.01
CA SER A 59 -7.11 -14.49 7.91
C SER A 59 -8.56 -14.32 8.34
N PRO A 60 -9.41 -13.61 7.57
CA PRO A 60 -10.83 -13.49 7.88
C PRO A 60 -11.54 -14.85 7.94
N LYS A 61 -10.96 -15.89 7.35
CA LYS A 61 -11.51 -17.26 7.40
C LYS A 61 -11.33 -17.97 8.75
N ASP A 62 -10.49 -17.43 9.62
CA ASP A 62 -10.18 -17.99 10.93
C ASP A 62 -11.08 -17.43 12.04
N TYR A 63 -12.02 -16.52 11.70
CA TYR A 63 -12.88 -15.83 12.65
C TYR A 63 -14.36 -16.01 12.30
N GLU A 64 -15.22 -16.00 13.30
CA GLU A 64 -16.66 -16.25 13.17
C GLU A 64 -17.44 -15.07 12.56
N SER A 65 -16.91 -13.85 12.68
CA SER A 65 -17.52 -12.66 12.10
C SER A 65 -16.48 -11.66 11.59
N ARG A 66 -16.95 -10.69 10.83
CA ARG A 66 -16.12 -9.58 10.34
C ARG A 66 -15.60 -8.71 11.48
N GLU A 67 -16.41 -8.49 12.49
CA GLU A 67 -16.07 -7.69 13.67
C GLU A 67 -14.93 -8.34 14.44
N VAL A 68 -15.04 -9.65 14.73
CA VAL A 68 -13.99 -10.40 15.45
C VAL A 68 -12.68 -10.41 14.65
N PHE A 69 -12.74 -10.56 13.33
CA PHE A 69 -11.57 -10.42 12.47
C PHE A 69 -10.96 -9.01 12.55
N ASN A 70 -11.79 -7.97 12.48
CA ASN A 70 -11.35 -6.59 12.53
C ASN A 70 -10.60 -6.28 13.84
N ASP A 71 -11.14 -6.73 14.97
CA ASP A 71 -10.52 -6.58 16.28
C ASP A 71 -9.20 -7.35 16.37
N ALA A 72 -9.16 -8.57 15.85
CA ALA A 72 -7.95 -9.38 15.81
C ALA A 72 -6.87 -8.75 14.91
N LEU A 73 -7.25 -8.18 13.76
CA LEU A 73 -6.32 -7.49 12.87
C LEU A 73 -5.73 -6.26 13.57
N LEU A 74 -6.58 -5.43 14.19
CA LEU A 74 -6.13 -4.25 14.93
C LEU A 74 -5.22 -4.63 16.10
N ALA A 75 -5.60 -5.64 16.89
CA ALA A 75 -4.78 -6.14 17.99
C ALA A 75 -3.41 -6.62 17.50
N LYS A 76 -3.37 -7.36 16.38
CA LYS A 76 -2.11 -7.84 15.80
C LYS A 76 -1.23 -6.70 15.28
N VAL A 77 -1.80 -5.66 14.69
CA VAL A 77 -1.06 -4.45 14.29
C VAL A 77 -0.44 -3.77 15.52
N LYS A 78 -1.21 -3.64 16.61
CA LYS A 78 -0.75 -3.01 17.87
C LYS A 78 0.42 -3.73 18.52
N GLU A 79 0.51 -5.05 18.41
CA GLU A 79 1.63 -5.83 18.94
C GLU A 79 2.98 -5.37 18.37
N PHE A 80 2.99 -4.90 17.12
CA PHE A 80 4.19 -4.36 16.48
C PHE A 80 4.48 -2.90 16.83
N THR A 81 3.56 -2.21 17.53
CA THR A 81 3.69 -0.78 17.89
C THR A 81 4.16 0.09 16.72
N PRO A 82 3.43 0.10 15.57
CA PRO A 82 3.84 0.86 14.40
C PRO A 82 3.59 2.35 14.55
N ASP A 83 4.49 3.13 13.94
CA ASP A 83 4.28 4.56 13.67
C ASP A 83 3.53 4.76 12.34
N LEU A 84 3.76 3.86 11.38
CA LEU A 84 3.16 3.88 10.05
C LEU A 84 2.66 2.49 9.64
N ILE A 85 1.48 2.42 9.06
CA ILE A 85 0.92 1.24 8.40
C ILE A 85 0.95 1.47 6.90
N VAL A 86 1.43 0.50 6.14
CA VAL A 86 1.47 0.52 4.67
C VAL A 86 0.58 -0.58 4.12
N LEU A 87 -0.41 -0.21 3.33
CA LEU A 87 -1.21 -1.16 2.54
C LEU A 87 -0.50 -1.39 1.20
N ALA A 88 0.11 -2.55 1.04
CA ALA A 88 0.87 -2.92 -0.16
C ALA A 88 0.15 -4.05 -0.93
N GLY A 89 -0.96 -3.72 -1.54
CA GLY A 89 -1.86 -4.69 -2.16
C GLY A 89 -2.64 -5.51 -1.13
N PHE A 90 -3.12 -4.86 -0.08
CA PHE A 90 -4.01 -5.47 0.91
C PHE A 90 -5.46 -5.33 0.45
N LEU A 91 -6.10 -6.47 0.11
CA LEU A 91 -7.40 -6.49 -0.55
C LEU A 91 -8.60 -6.58 0.41
N VAL A 92 -8.35 -6.55 1.70
CA VAL A 92 -9.42 -6.54 2.71
C VAL A 92 -9.60 -5.11 3.22
N LYS A 93 -10.86 -4.62 3.21
CA LYS A 93 -11.14 -3.30 3.79
C LYS A 93 -10.70 -3.30 5.25
N ILE A 94 -9.86 -2.36 5.65
CA ILE A 94 -9.44 -2.18 7.05
C ILE A 94 -10.59 -1.60 7.88
N PRO A 95 -10.66 -1.91 9.18
CA PRO A 95 -11.72 -1.40 10.04
C PRO A 95 -11.61 0.12 10.28
N GLU A 96 -12.75 0.78 10.40
CA GLU A 96 -12.81 2.22 10.70
C GLU A 96 -12.10 2.56 12.02
N THR A 97 -12.21 1.69 13.02
CA THR A 97 -11.48 1.81 14.28
C THR A 97 -9.96 1.92 14.08
N MET A 98 -9.40 1.16 13.11
CA MET A 98 -7.97 1.27 12.76
C MET A 98 -7.67 2.60 12.05
N VAL A 99 -8.56 3.04 11.14
CA VAL A 99 -8.41 4.32 10.43
C VAL A 99 -8.39 5.48 11.41
N HIS A 100 -9.30 5.48 12.39
CA HIS A 100 -9.35 6.52 13.43
C HIS A 100 -8.11 6.50 14.34
N GLU A 101 -7.71 5.32 14.81
CA GLU A 101 -6.57 5.19 15.72
C GLU A 101 -5.24 5.56 15.07
N TYR A 102 -5.10 5.26 13.78
CA TYR A 102 -3.91 5.58 12.97
C TYR A 102 -4.18 6.69 11.95
N SER A 103 -4.98 7.69 12.31
CA SER A 103 -5.28 8.84 11.44
C SER A 103 -3.99 9.50 10.92
N ASN A 104 -3.90 9.71 9.61
CA ASN A 104 -2.70 10.18 8.89
C ASN A 104 -1.43 9.32 9.14
N ARG A 105 -1.61 8.05 9.50
CA ARG A 105 -0.54 7.06 9.70
C ARG A 105 -0.80 5.74 8.99
N ILE A 106 -1.71 5.74 8.02
CA ILE A 106 -1.93 4.61 7.10
C ILE A 106 -1.79 5.16 5.70
N ILE A 107 -0.96 4.54 4.88
CA ILE A 107 -0.83 4.86 3.46
C ILE A 107 -1.17 3.65 2.60
N ASN A 108 -1.68 3.91 1.39
CA ASN A 108 -2.00 2.89 0.40
C ASN A 108 -1.34 3.23 -0.93
N ILE A 109 -0.93 2.20 -1.68
CA ILE A 109 -0.57 2.30 -3.09
C ILE A 109 -1.71 1.78 -3.94
N HIS A 110 -2.22 2.61 -4.85
CA HIS A 110 -3.27 2.27 -5.78
C HIS A 110 -2.75 2.35 -7.22
N PRO A 111 -3.01 1.33 -8.09
CA PRO A 111 -2.41 1.24 -9.41
C PRO A 111 -3.13 2.06 -10.48
N SER A 112 -3.58 3.26 -10.14
CA SER A 112 -4.13 4.25 -11.09
C SER A 112 -3.80 5.68 -10.66
N LEU A 113 -4.10 6.63 -11.54
CA LEU A 113 -4.09 8.06 -11.21
C LEU A 113 -5.45 8.46 -10.61
N ILE A 114 -5.59 8.39 -9.28
CA ILE A 114 -6.80 8.82 -8.58
C ILE A 114 -7.15 10.27 -8.99
N PRO A 115 -8.44 10.58 -9.31
CA PRO A 115 -9.65 9.82 -9.02
C PRO A 115 -10.11 8.84 -10.12
N SER A 116 -9.31 8.55 -11.13
CA SER A 116 -9.67 7.61 -12.18
C SER A 116 -9.44 6.16 -11.75
N PHE A 117 -10.33 5.24 -12.12
CA PHE A 117 -10.21 3.79 -11.90
C PHE A 117 -9.86 3.41 -10.44
N CYS A 118 -10.57 4.01 -9.48
CA CYS A 118 -10.40 3.80 -8.05
C CYS A 118 -11.73 3.58 -7.35
N GLY A 119 -11.70 3.25 -6.05
CA GLY A 119 -12.90 2.97 -5.27
C GLY A 119 -13.38 1.51 -5.38
N VAL A 120 -14.64 1.29 -5.03
CA VAL A 120 -15.22 -0.07 -4.95
C VAL A 120 -15.13 -0.80 -6.29
N GLY A 121 -14.54 -2.00 -6.29
CA GLY A 121 -14.38 -2.85 -7.47
C GLY A 121 -13.08 -2.64 -8.25
N TYR A 122 -12.32 -1.60 -7.99
CA TYR A 122 -11.05 -1.34 -8.66
C TYR A 122 -9.85 -1.83 -7.84
N TYR A 123 -9.35 -3.03 -8.15
CA TYR A 123 -8.19 -3.63 -7.50
C TYR A 123 -7.46 -4.61 -8.42
N GLY A 124 -6.17 -4.80 -8.17
CA GLY A 124 -5.33 -5.77 -8.88
C GLY A 124 -5.35 -5.56 -10.40
N LEU A 125 -5.50 -6.65 -11.15
CA LEU A 125 -5.49 -6.62 -12.61
C LEU A 125 -6.68 -5.87 -13.20
N HIS A 126 -7.82 -5.86 -12.49
CA HIS A 126 -9.06 -5.24 -12.97
C HIS A 126 -8.94 -3.73 -13.24
N VAL A 127 -8.06 -3.04 -12.51
CA VAL A 127 -7.77 -1.61 -12.76
C VAL A 127 -7.20 -1.42 -14.17
N HIS A 128 -6.26 -2.27 -14.57
CA HIS A 128 -5.60 -2.21 -15.88
C HIS A 128 -6.54 -2.64 -17.01
N GLU A 129 -7.37 -3.69 -16.77
CA GLU A 129 -8.43 -4.07 -17.71
C GLU A 129 -9.35 -2.89 -18.01
N LYS A 130 -9.81 -2.18 -16.98
CA LYS A 130 -10.71 -1.03 -17.14
C LYS A 130 -10.02 0.17 -17.79
N ALA A 131 -8.75 0.40 -17.53
CA ALA A 131 -7.99 1.44 -18.20
C ALA A 131 -7.86 1.17 -19.71
N LEU A 132 -7.57 -0.08 -20.10
CA LEU A 132 -7.49 -0.50 -21.50
C LEU A 132 -8.87 -0.47 -22.17
N GLU A 133 -9.91 -0.99 -21.52
CA GLU A 133 -11.29 -0.96 -22.01
C GLU A 133 -11.76 0.48 -22.31
N ARG A 134 -11.38 1.43 -21.43
CA ARG A 134 -11.72 2.86 -21.61
C ARG A 134 -10.91 3.53 -22.71
N GLY A 135 -9.77 2.94 -23.10
CA GLY A 135 -8.88 3.48 -24.13
C GLY A 135 -8.07 4.69 -23.69
N VAL A 136 -7.75 4.81 -22.39
CA VAL A 136 -6.90 5.90 -21.90
C VAL A 136 -5.49 5.75 -22.44
N LYS A 137 -4.80 6.86 -22.69
CA LYS A 137 -3.42 6.86 -23.19
C LYS A 137 -2.38 7.05 -22.07
N VAL A 138 -2.87 7.37 -20.87
CA VAL A 138 -2.05 7.56 -19.67
C VAL A 138 -2.76 6.94 -18.49
N THR A 139 -2.06 6.14 -17.72
CA THR A 139 -2.43 5.62 -16.41
C THR A 139 -1.30 5.90 -15.41
N GLY A 140 -1.19 5.17 -14.32
CA GLY A 140 -0.09 5.34 -13.37
C GLY A 140 -0.38 4.72 -12.02
N ALA A 141 0.24 5.27 -10.98
CA ALA A 141 -0.02 4.89 -9.62
C ALA A 141 -0.14 6.11 -8.70
N THR A 142 -0.84 5.91 -7.58
CA THR A 142 -1.06 6.92 -6.54
C THR A 142 -0.70 6.34 -5.18
N VAL A 143 0.12 7.04 -4.41
CA VAL A 143 0.25 6.82 -2.96
C VAL A 143 -0.57 7.89 -2.25
N HIS A 144 -1.42 7.48 -1.31
CA HIS A 144 -2.27 8.39 -0.56
C HIS A 144 -2.40 7.94 0.91
N PHE A 145 -2.72 8.86 1.80
CA PHE A 145 -3.18 8.51 3.14
C PHE A 145 -4.56 7.87 3.06
N VAL A 146 -4.84 6.97 3.99
CA VAL A 146 -6.14 6.28 4.07
C VAL A 146 -7.04 7.02 5.05
N ASN A 147 -8.29 7.25 4.64
CA ASN A 147 -9.39 7.75 5.46
C ASN A 147 -10.56 6.75 5.40
N GLU A 148 -11.74 7.15 5.85
CA GLU A 148 -12.95 6.31 5.84
C GLU A 148 -13.47 6.00 4.42
N GLY A 149 -13.23 6.92 3.47
CA GLY A 149 -13.55 6.74 2.06
C GLY A 149 -12.57 5.81 1.36
N MET A 150 -13.05 5.06 0.37
CA MET A 150 -12.19 4.15 -0.38
C MET A 150 -11.43 4.92 -1.47
N ASP A 151 -10.11 4.96 -1.34
CA ASP A 151 -9.19 5.69 -2.24
C ASP A 151 -9.43 7.21 -2.29
N GLU A 152 -10.00 7.81 -1.23
CA GLU A 152 -10.38 9.23 -1.17
C GLU A 152 -9.45 10.09 -0.28
N GLY A 153 -8.50 9.48 0.39
CA GLY A 153 -7.61 10.18 1.33
C GLY A 153 -6.59 11.09 0.63
N PRO A 154 -5.89 11.94 1.41
CA PRO A 154 -4.92 12.91 0.90
C PRO A 154 -3.82 12.26 0.07
N ILE A 155 -3.66 12.71 -1.18
CA ILE A 155 -2.67 12.18 -2.11
C ILE A 155 -1.27 12.65 -1.70
N ILE A 156 -0.34 11.70 -1.56
CA ILE A 156 1.07 11.95 -1.27
C ILE A 156 1.83 12.19 -2.57
N ALA A 157 1.72 11.23 -3.50
CA ALA A 157 2.43 11.32 -4.77
C ALA A 157 1.70 10.52 -5.85
N GLN A 158 1.88 10.96 -7.10
CA GLN A 158 1.37 10.28 -8.28
C GLN A 158 2.46 10.21 -9.35
N LYS A 159 2.46 9.14 -10.13
CA LYS A 159 3.36 8.99 -11.27
C LYS A 159 2.61 8.43 -12.47
N ALA A 160 2.66 9.18 -13.56
CA ALA A 160 2.04 8.81 -14.83
C ALA A 160 2.87 7.75 -15.57
N VAL A 161 2.18 6.85 -16.26
CA VAL A 161 2.74 5.79 -17.10
C VAL A 161 1.95 5.75 -18.41
N ALA A 162 2.65 5.65 -19.55
CA ALA A 162 2.01 5.54 -20.84
C ALA A 162 1.30 4.20 -21.00
N VAL A 163 0.18 4.21 -21.74
CA VAL A 163 -0.53 3.03 -22.20
C VAL A 163 -0.20 2.85 -23.68
N GLU A 164 0.37 1.71 -24.05
CA GLU A 164 0.74 1.39 -25.43
C GLU A 164 -0.43 0.68 -26.13
N ASP A 165 -0.48 0.77 -27.47
CA ASP A 165 -1.64 0.29 -28.23
C ASP A 165 -1.81 -1.23 -28.21
N ASP A 166 -0.75 -1.98 -27.96
CA ASP A 166 -0.72 -3.46 -27.87
C ASP A 166 -0.64 -4.00 -26.45
N ASP A 167 -0.86 -3.17 -25.45
CA ASP A 167 -0.84 -3.59 -24.05
C ASP A 167 -1.92 -4.63 -23.75
N THR A 168 -1.52 -5.71 -23.07
CA THR A 168 -2.45 -6.54 -22.29
C THR A 168 -2.54 -6.01 -20.85
N PRO A 169 -3.58 -6.38 -20.10
CA PRO A 169 -3.68 -5.98 -18.68
C PRO A 169 -2.44 -6.33 -17.86
N GLU A 170 -1.83 -7.49 -18.11
CA GLU A 170 -0.64 -7.97 -17.41
C GLU A 170 0.62 -7.15 -17.78
N ILE A 171 0.77 -6.79 -19.07
CA ILE A 171 1.88 -5.96 -19.54
C ILE A 171 1.76 -4.57 -18.92
N LEU A 172 0.57 -3.97 -18.97
CA LEU A 172 0.32 -2.67 -18.38
C LEU A 172 0.52 -2.68 -16.86
N GLN A 173 -0.01 -3.70 -16.16
CA GLN A 173 0.19 -3.87 -14.72
C GLN A 173 1.69 -3.90 -14.38
N ARG A 174 2.46 -4.71 -15.08
CA ARG A 174 3.90 -4.83 -14.85
C ARG A 174 4.61 -3.50 -15.08
N ARG A 175 4.26 -2.78 -16.15
CA ARG A 175 4.82 -1.45 -16.45
C ARG A 175 4.49 -0.44 -15.34
N VAL A 176 3.26 -0.40 -14.85
CA VAL A 176 2.86 0.47 -13.74
C VAL A 176 3.63 0.11 -12.46
N MET A 177 3.78 -1.17 -12.14
CA MET A 177 4.59 -1.62 -11.00
C MET A 177 6.04 -1.12 -11.11
N GLU A 178 6.69 -1.37 -12.25
CA GLU A 178 8.12 -1.07 -12.45
C GLU A 178 8.39 0.44 -12.55
N GLN A 179 7.53 1.18 -13.26
CA GLN A 179 7.77 2.59 -13.54
C GLN A 179 7.15 3.55 -12.51
N ALA A 180 6.18 3.10 -11.70
CA ALA A 180 5.49 3.94 -10.74
C ALA A 180 5.48 3.36 -9.32
N GLU A 181 4.83 2.20 -9.09
CA GLU A 181 4.55 1.74 -7.73
C GLU A 181 5.82 1.50 -6.90
N TRP A 182 6.81 0.77 -7.46
CA TRP A 182 8.06 0.42 -6.78
C TRP A 182 8.99 1.61 -6.55
N LEU A 183 8.68 2.76 -7.14
CA LEU A 183 9.38 4.02 -6.91
C LEU A 183 8.65 4.89 -5.89
N LEU A 184 7.33 5.07 -6.08
CA LEU A 184 6.53 5.98 -5.28
C LEU A 184 6.37 5.50 -3.84
N LEU A 185 6.10 4.20 -3.63
CA LEU A 185 5.79 3.72 -2.29
C LEU A 185 6.99 3.79 -1.35
N PRO A 186 8.21 3.34 -1.72
CA PRO A 186 9.40 3.56 -0.91
C PRO A 186 9.70 5.04 -0.67
N GLN A 187 9.54 5.90 -1.69
CA GLN A 187 9.75 7.35 -1.54
C GLN A 187 8.79 7.97 -0.53
N ALA A 188 7.51 7.59 -0.56
CA ALA A 188 6.52 8.08 0.41
C ALA A 188 6.87 7.63 1.85
N VAL A 189 7.34 6.40 2.03
CA VAL A 189 7.83 5.92 3.33
C VAL A 189 9.02 6.75 3.81
N ASP A 190 9.97 7.06 2.93
CA ASP A 190 11.14 7.87 3.25
C ASP A 190 10.77 9.32 3.58
N ASP A 191 9.83 9.92 2.84
CA ASP A 191 9.35 11.27 3.10
C ASP A 191 8.65 11.40 4.46
N ILE A 192 7.85 10.40 4.83
CA ILE A 192 7.20 10.34 6.15
C ILE A 192 8.26 10.13 7.25
N ALA A 193 9.18 9.18 7.05
CA ALA A 193 10.22 8.86 8.04
C ALA A 193 11.14 10.02 8.37
N ASN A 194 11.33 10.94 7.44
CA ASN A 194 12.16 12.12 7.58
C ASN A 194 11.36 13.42 7.81
N GLY A 195 10.04 13.31 8.05
CA GLY A 195 9.18 14.46 8.33
C GLY A 195 9.11 15.48 7.18
N ARG A 196 9.31 15.03 5.92
CA ARG A 196 9.30 15.92 4.74
C ARG A 196 7.90 16.30 4.27
N ILE A 197 6.89 15.58 4.73
CA ILE A 197 5.50 15.85 4.38
C ILE A 197 4.60 15.91 5.61
N CYS A 198 3.53 16.69 5.52
CA CYS A 198 2.47 16.76 6.52
C CYS A 198 1.10 16.93 5.84
N VAL A 199 0.03 16.64 6.56
CA VAL A 199 -1.35 16.86 6.09
C VAL A 199 -1.87 18.16 6.69
N VAL A 200 -2.27 19.09 5.82
CA VAL A 200 -2.86 20.39 6.21
C VAL A 200 -4.12 20.61 5.38
N ASP A 201 -5.25 20.83 6.05
CA ASP A 201 -6.55 21.04 5.41
C ASP A 201 -6.91 19.94 4.41
N GLY A 202 -6.68 18.67 4.77
CA GLY A 202 -6.95 17.51 3.95
C GLY A 202 -6.05 17.34 2.72
N LYS A 203 -4.94 18.08 2.63
CA LYS A 203 -3.97 17.99 1.54
C LYS A 203 -2.57 17.76 2.08
N VAL A 204 -1.79 16.97 1.34
CA VAL A 204 -0.36 16.79 1.66
C VAL A 204 0.43 18.01 1.22
N LYS A 205 1.29 18.50 2.10
CA LYS A 205 2.25 19.56 1.83
C LYS A 205 3.66 19.08 2.15
N HIS A 206 4.62 19.53 1.34
CA HIS A 206 6.03 19.33 1.64
C HIS A 206 6.50 20.39 2.63
N ASN A 207 7.17 19.94 3.69
CA ASN A 207 7.84 20.82 4.64
C ASN A 207 9.04 21.47 3.95
N LYS A 208 9.16 22.79 4.12
CA LYS A 208 10.29 23.57 3.57
C LYS A 208 11.54 23.37 4.42
#